data_3abb92cd878c790d8ae045ca7f029b6f
#
_entry.id   3abb92cd878c790d8ae045ca7f029b6f
#
_cell.length_a   1.000
_cell.length_b   1.000
_cell.length_c   1.000
_cell.angle_alpha   90.00
_cell.angle_beta   90.00
_cell.angle_gamma   90.00
#
_symmetry.space_group_name_H-M   'P 1'
#
loop_
_entity.id
_entity.type
_entity.pdbx_description
1 polymer ?
#
loop_
_entity_poly.entity_id
_entity_poly.type
_entity_poly.pdbx_seq_one_letter_code
_entity_poly.pdbx_strand_id
1 'polypeptide(L)'
;MGKGEQTRTAILDRALELSRTVGLEGVTIGVLADALNLSKSGLFAHFQSKEKLQLEILEYAAAEFTELVFVPALKKPRGIPRIRALFDHWLAWGGKAGGCPFIHAAVEFDDQPGPVRDQLVATQEQLIDALRKSAQIAKDDGQFQKNLDTEQFAYEFHAILLGYHYNARLLRDTRAELRARKALDALIERARA
;
A
#
# COMPACT_ATOMS: atom_id res chain seq x y z
N MET A 1 7.09 24.27 8.62
CA MET A 1 5.81 24.05 7.94
C MET A 1 4.88 25.22 8.18
N GLY A 2 4.35 25.84 7.13
CA GLY A 2 3.40 26.95 7.24
C GLY A 2 2.00 26.46 7.68
N LYS A 3 1.17 27.35 8.27
CA LYS A 3 -0.18 27.00 8.73
C LYS A 3 -1.05 26.36 7.62
N GLY A 4 -0.90 26.81 6.39
CA GLY A 4 -1.62 26.24 5.22
C GLY A 4 -1.19 24.80 4.88
N GLU A 5 0.09 24.49 5.04
CA GLU A 5 0.65 23.15 4.80
C GLU A 5 0.19 22.15 5.88
N GLN A 6 0.15 22.58 7.13
CA GLN A 6 -0.41 21.77 8.23
C GLN A 6 -1.88 21.45 8.03
N THR A 7 -2.67 22.44 7.56
CA THR A 7 -4.09 22.24 7.22
C THR A 7 -4.25 21.23 6.09
N ARG A 8 -3.42 21.33 5.02
CA ARG A 8 -3.47 20.42 3.88
C ARG A 8 -3.14 18.98 4.29
N THR A 9 -2.09 18.79 5.11
CA THR A 9 -1.74 17.47 5.65
C THR A 9 -2.90 16.85 6.43
N ALA A 10 -3.52 17.60 7.36
CA ALA A 10 -4.66 17.11 8.13
C ALA A 10 -5.87 16.75 7.25
N ILE A 11 -6.09 17.47 6.15
CA ILE A 11 -7.13 17.14 5.16
C ILE A 11 -6.79 15.82 4.44
N LEU A 12 -5.55 15.64 4.01
CA LEU A 12 -5.11 14.41 3.32
C LEU A 12 -5.12 13.19 4.25
N ASP A 13 -4.74 13.36 5.53
CA ASP A 13 -4.89 12.30 6.54
C ASP A 13 -6.34 11.81 6.60
N ARG A 14 -7.30 12.74 6.74
CA ARG A 14 -8.71 12.38 6.80
C ARG A 14 -9.24 11.80 5.51
N ALA A 15 -8.79 12.32 4.36
CA ALA A 15 -9.16 11.80 3.05
C ALA A 15 -8.66 10.36 2.85
N LEU A 16 -7.43 10.06 3.28
CA LEU A 16 -6.87 8.72 3.26
C LEU A 16 -7.64 7.75 4.18
N GLU A 17 -8.00 8.17 5.39
CA GLU A 17 -8.84 7.37 6.28
C GLU A 17 -10.21 7.05 5.63
N LEU A 18 -10.85 8.04 5.01
CA LEU A 18 -12.11 7.85 4.30
C LEU A 18 -11.94 6.88 3.12
N SER A 19 -10.89 7.02 2.31
CA SER A 19 -10.65 6.13 1.17
C SER A 19 -10.49 4.66 1.58
N ARG A 20 -9.99 4.40 2.78
CA ARG A 20 -9.90 3.03 3.33
C ARG A 20 -11.28 2.41 3.62
N THR A 21 -12.32 3.21 3.80
CA THR A 21 -13.66 2.74 4.21
C THR A 21 -14.70 2.83 3.10
N VAL A 22 -14.71 3.94 2.34
CA VAL A 22 -15.70 4.18 1.28
C VAL A 22 -15.11 4.00 -0.13
N GLY A 23 -13.84 3.59 -0.23
CA GLY A 23 -13.11 3.53 -1.48
C GLY A 23 -12.62 4.91 -1.95
N LEU A 24 -11.68 4.91 -2.88
CA LEU A 24 -11.13 6.15 -3.45
C LEU A 24 -12.19 6.89 -4.30
N GLU A 25 -13.01 6.14 -5.03
CA GLU A 25 -14.10 6.68 -5.83
C GLU A 25 -15.18 7.34 -4.96
N GLY A 26 -15.42 6.82 -3.75
CA GLY A 26 -16.36 7.37 -2.77
C GLY A 26 -15.89 8.67 -2.10
N VAL A 27 -14.58 9.01 -2.16
CA VAL A 27 -14.08 10.26 -1.59
C VAL A 27 -14.33 11.41 -2.56
N THR A 28 -15.31 12.25 -2.22
CA THR A 28 -15.61 13.48 -2.96
C THR A 28 -15.32 14.71 -2.11
N ILE A 29 -15.19 15.87 -2.75
CA ILE A 29 -15.02 17.15 -2.03
C ILE A 29 -16.17 17.38 -1.04
N GLY A 30 -17.41 16.97 -1.39
CA GLY A 30 -18.56 17.06 -0.50
C GLY A 30 -18.44 16.16 0.72
N VAL A 31 -18.17 14.87 0.52
CA VAL A 31 -18.00 13.89 1.61
C VAL A 31 -16.86 14.29 2.55
N LEU A 32 -15.76 14.78 2.00
CA LEU A 32 -14.62 15.22 2.78
C LEU A 32 -14.90 16.51 3.55
N ALA A 33 -15.64 17.46 2.95
CA ALA A 33 -16.08 18.70 3.60
C ALA A 33 -16.96 18.41 4.82
N ASP A 34 -17.94 17.53 4.64
CA ASP A 34 -18.84 17.12 5.72
C ASP A 34 -18.08 16.41 6.85
N ALA A 35 -17.14 15.53 6.52
CA ALA A 35 -16.31 14.79 7.50
C ALA A 35 -15.35 15.69 8.31
N LEU A 36 -14.98 16.85 7.76
CA LEU A 36 -14.07 17.82 8.38
C LEU A 36 -14.79 19.03 8.98
N ASN A 37 -16.11 19.14 8.83
CA ASN A 37 -16.89 20.34 9.17
C ASN A 37 -16.33 21.62 8.49
N LEU A 38 -15.91 21.48 7.22
CA LEU A 38 -15.40 22.57 6.39
C LEU A 38 -16.40 22.94 5.29
N SER A 39 -16.28 24.16 4.75
CA SER A 39 -17.07 24.53 3.58
C SER A 39 -16.57 23.83 2.32
N LYS A 40 -17.50 23.41 1.44
CA LYS A 40 -17.16 22.81 0.14
C LYS A 40 -16.30 23.75 -0.71
N SER A 41 -16.56 25.07 -0.67
CA SER A 41 -15.77 26.08 -1.38
C SER A 41 -14.33 26.17 -0.87
N GLY A 42 -14.12 26.07 0.45
CA GLY A 42 -12.78 26.05 1.05
C GLY A 42 -11.98 24.84 0.59
N LEU A 43 -12.56 23.64 0.62
CA LEU A 43 -11.91 22.43 0.12
C LEU A 43 -11.68 22.45 -1.40
N PHE A 44 -12.64 22.97 -2.17
CA PHE A 44 -12.49 23.13 -3.62
C PHE A 44 -11.30 24.04 -3.97
N ALA A 45 -11.05 25.09 -3.18
CA ALA A 45 -9.87 25.93 -3.36
C ALA A 45 -8.53 25.16 -3.19
N HIS A 46 -8.53 24.10 -2.37
CA HIS A 46 -7.34 23.25 -2.18
C HIS A 46 -7.14 22.24 -3.30
N PHE A 47 -8.20 21.58 -3.77
CA PHE A 47 -8.09 20.40 -4.63
C PHE A 47 -8.64 20.59 -6.05
N GLN A 48 -9.47 21.61 -6.30
CA GLN A 48 -10.01 22.04 -7.61
C GLN A 48 -10.92 21.00 -8.31
N SER A 49 -10.63 19.70 -8.21
CA SER A 49 -11.43 18.62 -8.79
C SER A 49 -11.39 17.36 -7.92
N LYS A 50 -12.35 16.44 -8.15
CA LYS A 50 -12.35 15.11 -7.54
C LYS A 50 -11.11 14.32 -7.96
N GLU A 51 -10.77 14.33 -9.26
CA GLU A 51 -9.61 13.63 -9.80
C GLU A 51 -8.30 14.10 -9.15
N LYS A 52 -8.13 15.42 -9.00
CA LYS A 52 -6.94 15.96 -8.34
C LYS A 52 -6.86 15.55 -6.87
N LEU A 53 -8.00 15.56 -6.16
CA LEU A 53 -8.07 15.04 -4.79
C LEU A 53 -7.67 13.56 -4.73
N GLN A 54 -8.17 12.74 -5.64
CA GLN A 54 -7.84 11.31 -5.70
C GLN A 54 -6.36 11.06 -5.97
N LEU A 55 -5.76 11.79 -6.90
CA LEU A 55 -4.31 11.72 -7.18
C LEU A 55 -3.48 12.07 -5.93
N GLU A 56 -3.85 13.13 -5.23
CA GLU A 56 -3.13 13.55 -4.02
C GLU A 56 -3.30 12.56 -2.85
N ILE A 57 -4.47 11.92 -2.74
CA ILE A 57 -4.68 10.84 -1.76
C ILE A 57 -3.75 9.65 -2.07
N LEU A 58 -3.60 9.27 -3.35
CA LEU A 58 -2.69 8.18 -3.74
C LEU A 58 -1.22 8.54 -3.47
N GLU A 59 -0.79 9.76 -3.78
CA GLU A 59 0.57 10.23 -3.47
C GLU A 59 0.82 10.23 -1.96
N TYR A 60 -0.13 10.73 -1.18
CA TYR A 60 -0.03 10.77 0.27
C TYR A 60 0.01 9.36 0.88
N ALA A 61 -0.82 8.45 0.38
CA ALA A 61 -0.80 7.04 0.77
C ALA A 61 0.52 6.35 0.44
N ALA A 62 1.13 6.65 -0.72
CA ALA A 62 2.43 6.11 -1.12
C ALA A 62 3.57 6.62 -0.23
N ALA A 63 3.53 7.90 0.15
CA ALA A 63 4.48 8.48 1.09
C ALA A 63 4.34 7.84 2.49
N GLU A 64 3.11 7.73 3.03
CA GLU A 64 2.84 7.05 4.31
C GLU A 64 3.30 5.58 4.27
N PHE A 65 3.02 4.87 3.19
CA PHE A 65 3.46 3.49 3.02
C PHE A 65 4.98 3.39 3.03
N THR A 66 5.66 4.28 2.35
CA THR A 66 7.13 4.33 2.35
C THR A 66 7.68 4.52 3.75
N GLU A 67 7.16 5.49 4.49
CA GLU A 67 7.62 5.80 5.86
C GLU A 67 7.31 4.68 6.85
N LEU A 68 6.16 4.02 6.74
CA LEU A 68 5.72 3.02 7.72
C LEU A 68 6.12 1.60 7.37
N VAL A 69 6.42 1.30 6.09
CA VAL A 69 6.75 -0.05 5.64
C VAL A 69 8.20 -0.16 5.17
N PHE A 70 8.63 0.68 4.23
CA PHE A 70 9.97 0.56 3.66
C PHE A 70 11.05 1.11 4.60
N VAL A 71 10.89 2.31 5.12
CA VAL A 71 11.92 2.95 5.98
C VAL A 71 12.31 2.07 7.18
N PRO A 72 11.38 1.51 7.98
CA PRO A 72 11.75 0.64 9.08
C PRO A 72 12.32 -0.72 8.62
N ALA A 73 11.83 -1.27 7.51
CA ALA A 73 12.36 -2.51 6.95
C ALA A 73 13.82 -2.35 6.47
N LEU A 74 14.16 -1.20 5.88
CA LEU A 74 15.52 -0.89 5.41
C LEU A 74 16.54 -0.80 6.57
N LYS A 75 16.11 -0.61 7.80
CA LYS A 75 16.97 -0.64 9.00
C LYS A 75 17.38 -2.07 9.40
N LYS A 76 16.72 -3.10 8.84
CA LYS A 76 17.09 -4.49 9.06
C LYS A 76 18.26 -4.92 8.17
N PRO A 77 19.04 -5.95 8.57
CA PRO A 77 20.05 -6.53 7.70
C PRO A 77 19.52 -6.88 6.31
N ARG A 78 20.37 -6.79 5.29
CA ARG A 78 20.02 -7.11 3.90
C ARG A 78 19.53 -8.56 3.75
N GLY A 79 18.78 -8.82 2.70
CA GLY A 79 18.28 -10.15 2.37
C GLY A 79 17.04 -10.56 3.17
N ILE A 80 16.99 -11.81 3.62
CA ILE A 80 15.81 -12.42 4.27
C ILE A 80 15.28 -11.60 5.46
N PRO A 81 16.10 -11.07 6.38
CA PRO A 81 15.60 -10.26 7.49
C PRO A 81 14.82 -9.03 7.03
N ARG A 82 15.28 -8.38 5.95
CA ARG A 82 14.59 -7.21 5.37
C ARG A 82 13.30 -7.59 4.67
N ILE A 83 13.28 -8.72 3.94
CA ILE A 83 12.07 -9.27 3.30
C ILE A 83 11.00 -9.56 4.35
N ARG A 84 11.35 -10.19 5.47
CA ARG A 84 10.43 -10.44 6.58
C ARG A 84 9.90 -9.15 7.19
N ALA A 85 10.77 -8.18 7.40
CA ALA A 85 10.37 -6.88 7.96
C ALA A 85 9.43 -6.10 7.03
N LEU A 86 9.66 -6.13 5.71
CA LEU A 86 8.72 -5.57 4.73
C LEU A 86 7.32 -6.18 4.88
N PHE A 87 7.27 -7.51 5.00
CA PHE A 87 6.01 -8.21 5.18
C PHE A 87 5.31 -7.84 6.49
N ASP A 88 6.04 -7.82 7.61
CA ASP A 88 5.50 -7.49 8.92
C ASP A 88 4.94 -6.06 8.97
N HIS A 89 5.69 -5.09 8.46
CA HIS A 89 5.25 -3.70 8.41
C HIS A 89 4.07 -3.51 7.45
N TRP A 90 4.03 -4.24 6.34
CA TRP A 90 2.89 -4.19 5.43
C TRP A 90 1.62 -4.78 6.05
N LEU A 91 1.73 -5.93 6.75
CA LEU A 91 0.60 -6.48 7.50
C LEU A 91 0.06 -5.45 8.51
N ALA A 92 0.95 -4.80 9.27
CA ALA A 92 0.57 -3.78 10.25
C ALA A 92 -0.12 -2.57 9.59
N TRP A 93 0.42 -2.10 8.44
CA TRP A 93 -0.17 -0.98 7.70
C TRP A 93 -1.51 -1.33 7.07
N GLY A 94 -1.64 -2.52 6.45
CA GLY A 94 -2.88 -3.04 5.88
C GLY A 94 -3.91 -3.48 6.92
N GLY A 95 -3.50 -3.70 8.17
CA GLY A 95 -4.36 -4.02 9.31
C GLY A 95 -5.09 -2.80 9.90
N LYS A 96 -4.75 -1.57 9.50
CA LYS A 96 -5.47 -0.36 9.90
C LYS A 96 -6.96 -0.46 9.54
N ALA A 97 -7.81 0.27 10.27
CA ALA A 97 -9.24 0.36 9.98
C ALA A 97 -9.46 0.73 8.49
N GLY A 98 -10.32 0.00 7.81
CA GLY A 98 -10.54 0.18 6.37
C GLY A 98 -9.57 -0.61 5.46
N GLY A 99 -8.41 -1.06 5.91
CA GLY A 99 -7.48 -1.89 5.11
C GLY A 99 -6.53 -1.09 4.21
N CYS A 100 -6.06 -1.74 3.15
CA CYS A 100 -5.13 -1.16 2.20
C CYS A 100 -5.87 -0.32 1.14
N PRO A 101 -5.66 1.00 1.05
CA PRO A 101 -6.34 1.85 0.07
C PRO A 101 -5.96 1.49 -1.38
N PHE A 102 -4.73 1.00 -1.61
CA PHE A 102 -4.31 0.60 -2.95
C PHE A 102 -5.03 -0.65 -3.46
N ILE A 103 -5.35 -1.62 -2.58
CA ILE A 103 -6.12 -2.82 -2.96
C ILE A 103 -7.56 -2.43 -3.34
N HIS A 104 -8.17 -1.49 -2.59
CA HIS A 104 -9.50 -0.96 -2.93
C HIS A 104 -9.46 -0.21 -4.26
N ALA A 105 -8.54 0.75 -4.41
CA ALA A 105 -8.40 1.53 -5.62
C ALA A 105 -8.10 0.66 -6.85
N ALA A 106 -7.32 -0.43 -6.71
CA ALA A 106 -7.03 -1.33 -7.81
C ALA A 106 -8.31 -1.94 -8.40
N VAL A 107 -9.25 -2.36 -7.54
CA VAL A 107 -10.55 -2.92 -8.00
C VAL A 107 -11.48 -1.85 -8.54
N GLU A 108 -11.42 -0.62 -8.00
CA GLU A 108 -12.27 0.49 -8.46
C GLU A 108 -11.84 1.04 -9.82
N PHE A 109 -10.54 1.02 -10.13
CA PHE A 109 -9.96 1.69 -11.30
C PHE A 109 -9.33 0.76 -12.33
N ASP A 110 -9.44 -0.57 -12.22
CA ASP A 110 -8.85 -1.52 -13.18
C ASP A 110 -9.36 -1.29 -14.61
N ASP A 111 -10.65 -0.99 -14.79
CA ASP A 111 -11.30 -0.73 -16.07
C ASP A 111 -11.63 0.76 -16.33
N GLN A 112 -11.09 1.69 -15.51
CA GLN A 112 -11.35 3.12 -15.65
C GLN A 112 -10.10 3.86 -16.15
N PRO A 113 -9.88 4.01 -17.46
CA PRO A 113 -8.70 4.70 -17.97
C PRO A 113 -8.69 6.17 -17.56
N GLY A 114 -7.50 6.70 -17.25
CA GLY A 114 -7.30 8.09 -16.87
C GLY A 114 -6.17 8.28 -15.86
N PRO A 115 -5.90 9.54 -15.46
CA PRO A 115 -4.74 9.88 -14.63
C PRO A 115 -4.68 9.15 -13.28
N VAL A 116 -5.83 8.86 -12.65
CA VAL A 116 -5.89 8.14 -11.37
C VAL A 116 -5.41 6.70 -11.53
N ARG A 117 -5.90 6.01 -12.58
CA ARG A 117 -5.45 4.66 -12.92
C ARG A 117 -3.97 4.64 -13.27
N ASP A 118 -3.51 5.59 -14.07
CA ASP A 118 -2.12 5.64 -14.52
C ASP A 118 -1.17 5.84 -13.32
N GLN A 119 -1.51 6.73 -12.39
CA GLN A 119 -0.78 6.93 -11.15
C GLN A 119 -0.78 5.67 -10.27
N LEU A 120 -1.94 5.00 -10.17
CA LEU A 120 -2.06 3.75 -9.41
C LEU A 120 -1.19 2.65 -10.01
N VAL A 121 -1.23 2.45 -11.33
CA VAL A 121 -0.37 1.48 -12.04
C VAL A 121 1.10 1.76 -11.76
N ALA A 122 1.55 3.00 -11.98
CA ALA A 122 2.95 3.39 -11.73
C ALA A 122 3.38 3.10 -10.27
N THR A 123 2.51 3.39 -9.31
CA THR A 123 2.79 3.12 -7.88
C THR A 123 2.89 1.61 -7.61
N GLN A 124 2.01 0.79 -8.20
CA GLN A 124 2.05 -0.67 -8.03
C GLN A 124 3.27 -1.30 -8.73
N GLU A 125 3.64 -0.83 -9.92
CA GLU A 125 4.85 -1.28 -10.61
C GLU A 125 6.13 -0.99 -9.79
N GLN A 126 6.23 0.20 -9.20
CA GLN A 126 7.34 0.55 -8.31
C GLN A 126 7.40 -0.38 -7.08
N LEU A 127 6.25 -0.71 -6.52
CA LEU A 127 6.15 -1.64 -5.39
C LEU A 127 6.64 -3.04 -5.76
N ILE A 128 6.16 -3.59 -6.87
CA ILE A 128 6.56 -4.92 -7.36
C ILE A 128 8.05 -4.95 -7.68
N ASP A 129 8.58 -3.89 -8.32
CA ASP A 129 10.02 -3.78 -8.58
C ASP A 129 10.86 -3.72 -7.30
N ALA A 130 10.39 -3.04 -6.26
CA ALA A 130 11.05 -3.02 -4.95
C ALA A 130 11.08 -4.40 -4.29
N LEU A 131 10.02 -5.21 -4.43
CA LEU A 131 9.98 -6.60 -3.96
C LEU A 131 10.97 -7.47 -4.74
N ARG A 132 10.97 -7.37 -6.09
CA ARG A 132 11.91 -8.06 -6.97
C ARG A 132 13.36 -7.73 -6.60
N LYS A 133 13.69 -6.44 -6.40
CA LYS A 133 15.01 -5.98 -5.98
C LYS A 133 15.38 -6.54 -4.60
N SER A 134 14.43 -6.65 -3.68
CA SER A 134 14.69 -7.23 -2.35
C SER A 134 15.06 -8.72 -2.44
N ALA A 135 14.40 -9.48 -3.32
CA ALA A 135 14.74 -10.86 -3.61
C ALA A 135 16.10 -10.97 -4.31
N GLN A 136 16.41 -10.07 -5.27
CA GLN A 136 17.70 -10.04 -5.96
C GLN A 136 18.85 -9.78 -4.98
N ILE A 137 18.69 -8.85 -4.05
CA ILE A 137 19.68 -8.58 -2.99
C ILE A 137 19.95 -9.85 -2.15
N ALA A 138 18.91 -10.59 -1.77
CA ALA A 138 19.07 -11.83 -1.00
C ALA A 138 19.78 -12.92 -1.82
N LYS A 139 19.57 -12.97 -3.13
CA LYS A 139 20.25 -13.84 -4.07
C LYS A 139 21.74 -13.47 -4.21
N ASP A 140 22.04 -12.18 -4.38
CA ASP A 140 23.41 -11.66 -4.52
C ASP A 140 24.22 -11.86 -3.23
N ASP A 141 23.57 -11.79 -2.07
CA ASP A 141 24.17 -12.06 -0.75
C ASP A 141 24.25 -13.58 -0.43
N GLY A 142 23.89 -14.47 -1.37
CA GLY A 142 23.98 -15.93 -1.22
C GLY A 142 22.96 -16.54 -0.27
N GLN A 143 21.93 -15.80 0.14
CA GLN A 143 20.87 -16.29 1.01
C GLN A 143 19.77 -17.04 0.22
N PHE A 144 19.62 -16.71 -1.06
CA PHE A 144 18.72 -17.36 -1.99
C PHE A 144 19.50 -18.08 -3.11
N GLN A 145 18.88 -19.08 -3.70
CA GLN A 145 19.44 -19.88 -4.78
C GLN A 145 19.81 -19.01 -5.99
N LYS A 146 20.94 -19.31 -6.63
CA LYS A 146 21.44 -18.56 -7.79
C LYS A 146 20.48 -18.57 -8.99
N ASN A 147 19.65 -19.58 -9.12
CA ASN A 147 18.65 -19.74 -10.19
C ASN A 147 17.25 -19.25 -9.78
N LEU A 148 17.09 -18.59 -8.61
CA LEU A 148 15.80 -18.07 -8.20
C LEU A 148 15.26 -17.08 -9.24
N ASP A 149 14.00 -17.28 -9.65
CA ASP A 149 13.22 -16.30 -10.38
C ASP A 149 12.70 -15.24 -9.40
N THR A 150 13.31 -14.06 -9.47
CA THR A 150 12.99 -12.95 -8.55
C THR A 150 11.68 -12.25 -8.90
N GLU A 151 11.21 -12.35 -10.14
CA GLU A 151 9.90 -11.84 -10.57
C GLU A 151 8.80 -12.72 -10.01
N GLN A 152 8.94 -14.05 -10.14
CA GLN A 152 8.01 -15.02 -9.55
C GLN A 152 7.97 -14.88 -8.02
N PHE A 153 9.12 -14.67 -7.37
CA PHE A 153 9.16 -14.43 -5.92
C PHE A 153 8.38 -13.18 -5.52
N ALA A 154 8.54 -12.07 -6.25
CA ALA A 154 7.82 -10.83 -5.99
C ALA A 154 6.31 -11.02 -6.21
N TYR A 155 5.90 -11.72 -7.26
CA TYR A 155 4.52 -12.07 -7.54
C TYR A 155 3.90 -12.86 -6.38
N GLU A 156 4.55 -13.95 -5.93
CA GLU A 156 4.04 -14.78 -4.83
C GLU A 156 3.99 -14.01 -3.51
N PHE A 157 5.01 -13.19 -3.21
CA PHE A 157 5.01 -12.33 -2.02
C PHE A 157 3.79 -11.38 -2.03
N HIS A 158 3.55 -10.70 -3.15
CA HIS A 158 2.42 -9.79 -3.30
C HIS A 158 1.08 -10.55 -3.21
N ALA A 159 0.96 -11.69 -3.87
CA ALA A 159 -0.24 -12.53 -3.85
C ALA A 159 -0.61 -13.00 -2.42
N ILE A 160 0.38 -13.30 -1.57
CA ILE A 160 0.14 -13.64 -0.15
C ILE A 160 -0.55 -12.48 0.57
N LEU A 161 -0.12 -11.24 0.33
CA LEU A 161 -0.71 -10.06 0.97
C LEU A 161 -2.10 -9.72 0.43
N LEU A 162 -2.35 -9.93 -0.86
CA LEU A 162 -3.71 -9.82 -1.43
C LEU A 162 -4.63 -10.87 -0.81
N GLY A 163 -4.17 -12.13 -0.73
CA GLY A 163 -4.89 -13.22 -0.08
C GLY A 163 -5.17 -12.94 1.40
N TYR A 164 -4.19 -12.41 2.12
CA TYR A 164 -4.38 -11.97 3.50
C TYR A 164 -5.48 -10.90 3.61
N HIS A 165 -5.40 -9.84 2.79
CA HIS A 165 -6.38 -8.76 2.81
C HIS A 165 -7.81 -9.28 2.60
N TYR A 166 -8.02 -10.12 1.59
CA TYR A 166 -9.32 -10.72 1.29
C TYR A 166 -9.85 -11.56 2.46
N ASN A 167 -9.02 -12.48 2.98
CA ASN A 167 -9.44 -13.39 4.06
C ASN A 167 -9.67 -12.65 5.38
N ALA A 168 -8.80 -11.71 5.75
CA ALA A 168 -8.91 -10.97 7.00
C ALA A 168 -10.12 -10.01 7.00
N ARG A 169 -10.37 -9.34 5.87
CA ARG A 169 -11.38 -8.28 5.82
C ARG A 169 -12.75 -8.77 5.37
N LEU A 170 -12.84 -9.41 4.22
CA LEU A 170 -14.12 -9.86 3.70
C LEU A 170 -14.63 -11.09 4.46
N LEU A 171 -13.79 -12.11 4.62
CA LEU A 171 -14.17 -13.35 5.27
C LEU A 171 -14.05 -13.29 6.81
N ARG A 172 -13.41 -12.27 7.36
CA ARG A 172 -13.16 -12.10 8.81
C ARG A 172 -12.50 -13.33 9.44
N ASP A 173 -11.62 -14.00 8.66
CA ASP A 173 -10.90 -15.18 9.14
C ASP A 173 -9.84 -14.75 10.16
N THR A 174 -10.04 -15.11 11.42
CA THR A 174 -9.11 -14.79 12.52
C THR A 174 -7.74 -15.46 12.36
N ARG A 175 -7.60 -16.43 11.45
CA ARG A 175 -6.35 -17.13 11.15
C ARG A 175 -5.67 -16.60 9.88
N ALA A 176 -6.21 -15.58 9.24
CA ALA A 176 -5.67 -15.05 7.97
C ALA A 176 -4.20 -14.64 8.10
N GLU A 177 -3.82 -13.94 9.18
CA GLU A 177 -2.43 -13.55 9.42
C GLU A 177 -1.50 -14.74 9.62
N LEU A 178 -1.93 -15.73 10.43
CA LEU A 178 -1.16 -16.96 10.65
C LEU A 178 -0.90 -17.70 9.33
N ARG A 179 -1.91 -17.77 8.45
CA ARG A 179 -1.79 -18.42 7.13
C ARG A 179 -0.85 -17.63 6.20
N ALA A 180 -0.97 -16.31 6.18
CA ALA A 180 -0.10 -15.46 5.39
C ALA A 180 1.36 -15.58 5.83
N ARG A 181 1.65 -15.60 7.15
CA ARG A 181 2.99 -15.82 7.70
C ARG A 181 3.55 -17.20 7.31
N LYS A 182 2.76 -18.25 7.42
CA LYS A 182 3.18 -19.60 6.98
C LYS A 182 3.46 -19.66 5.47
N ALA A 183 2.66 -18.96 4.67
CA ALA A 183 2.88 -18.88 3.22
C ALA A 183 4.19 -18.15 2.89
N LEU A 184 4.48 -17.04 3.58
CA LEU A 184 5.75 -16.35 3.43
C LEU A 184 6.93 -17.23 3.86
N ASP A 185 6.83 -17.93 4.99
CA ASP A 185 7.86 -18.85 5.45
C ASP A 185 8.15 -19.94 4.40
N ALA A 186 7.11 -20.55 3.84
CA ALA A 186 7.25 -21.54 2.78
C ALA A 186 7.88 -20.96 1.49
N LEU A 187 7.51 -19.72 1.12
CA LEU A 187 8.11 -19.02 -0.02
C LEU A 187 9.62 -18.79 0.19
N ILE A 188 9.99 -18.29 1.36
CA ILE A 188 11.40 -18.06 1.72
C ILE A 188 12.19 -19.37 1.75
N GLU A 189 11.64 -20.44 2.36
CA GLU A 189 12.33 -21.73 2.43
C GLU A 189 12.54 -22.36 1.05
N ARG A 190 11.58 -22.25 0.12
CA ARG A 190 11.78 -22.70 -1.27
C ARG A 190 12.85 -21.90 -2.02
N ALA A 191 13.01 -20.62 -1.66
CA ALA A 191 14.00 -19.74 -2.28
C ALA A 191 15.40 -19.86 -1.70
N ARG A 192 15.59 -20.46 -0.51
CA ARG A 192 16.88 -20.58 0.18
C ARG A 192 17.92 -21.31 -0.64
N ALA A 193 19.21 -20.88 -0.49
CA ALA A 193 20.38 -21.52 -1.05
C ALA A 193 20.72 -22.83 -0.31
#